data_afccbf041103fa5d6b0150fa495033fe
#
_entry.id   afccbf041103fa5d6b0150fa495033fe
#
_cell.length_a   1.000
_cell.length_b   1.000
_cell.length_c   1.000
_cell.angle_alpha   90.00
_cell.angle_beta   90.00
_cell.angle_gamma   90.00
#
_symmetry.space_group_name_H-M   'P 1'
#
loop_
_entity.id
_entity.type
_entity.pdbx_description
1 polymer ?
#
loop_
_entity_poly.entity_id
_entity_poly.type
_entity_poly.pdbx_seq_one_letter_code
_entity_poly.pdbx_strand_id
1 'polypeptide(L)'
;MSTTEQDIIIVGGGISGAALAYGLSGKGRKVTVLDAPTDTNKASRTNVGLIWCQSKFLHLPEYAKWGFISSRLYPALTKELEEISGHAIPVNYTGGIIPVLSEEDYQKRGDYIEKLREALGEYKGNMIDRAELEKK
;
A
#
# COMPACT_ATOMS: atom_id res chain seq x y z
N MET A 1 -21.83 36.90 0.75
CA MET A 1 -21.34 35.49 0.68
C MET A 1 -19.83 35.55 0.89
N SER A 2 -19.32 34.96 1.95
CA SER A 2 -17.86 34.89 2.16
C SER A 2 -17.31 33.83 1.20
N THR A 3 -16.53 34.26 0.21
CA THR A 3 -15.77 33.36 -0.64
C THR A 3 -14.57 32.86 0.15
N THR A 4 -14.65 31.63 0.64
CA THR A 4 -13.47 30.95 1.22
C THR A 4 -12.60 30.50 0.05
N GLU A 5 -11.47 31.16 -0.12
CA GLU A 5 -10.47 30.77 -1.10
C GLU A 5 -9.86 29.41 -0.69
N GLN A 6 -9.84 28.46 -1.64
CA GLN A 6 -9.27 27.14 -1.46
C GLN A 6 -7.98 27.02 -2.27
N ASP A 7 -6.91 26.48 -1.66
CA ASP A 7 -5.64 26.26 -2.36
C ASP A 7 -5.73 25.10 -3.35
N ILE A 8 -6.47 24.04 -2.99
CA ILE A 8 -6.51 22.79 -3.72
C ILE A 8 -7.92 22.19 -3.67
N ILE A 9 -8.37 21.70 -4.82
CA ILE A 9 -9.60 20.90 -4.94
C ILE A 9 -9.22 19.50 -5.41
N ILE A 10 -9.65 18.49 -4.64
CA ILE A 10 -9.46 17.06 -4.96
C ILE A 10 -10.80 16.50 -5.39
N VAL A 11 -10.85 15.87 -6.57
CA VAL A 11 -12.04 15.18 -7.06
C VAL A 11 -11.90 13.69 -6.79
N GLY A 12 -12.77 13.17 -5.94
CA GLY A 12 -12.79 11.79 -5.48
C GLY A 12 -12.31 11.62 -4.04
N GLY A 13 -13.21 11.17 -3.14
CA GLY A 13 -12.95 10.91 -1.71
C GLY A 13 -12.63 9.43 -1.42
N GLY A 14 -12.10 8.67 -2.39
CA GLY A 14 -11.56 7.35 -2.16
C GLY A 14 -10.24 7.40 -1.40
N ILE A 15 -9.60 6.23 -1.17
CA ILE A 15 -8.38 6.13 -0.37
C ILE A 15 -7.25 7.07 -0.88
N SER A 16 -7.09 7.22 -2.18
CA SER A 16 -6.07 8.08 -2.77
C SER A 16 -6.35 9.57 -2.51
N GLY A 17 -7.62 10.00 -2.72
CA GLY A 17 -8.02 11.39 -2.47
C GLY A 17 -7.97 11.74 -0.99
N ALA A 18 -8.39 10.84 -0.11
CA ALA A 18 -8.31 11.01 1.33
C ALA A 18 -6.86 11.13 1.82
N ALA A 19 -5.97 10.24 1.35
CA ALA A 19 -4.55 10.29 1.70
C ALA A 19 -3.88 11.58 1.20
N LEU A 20 -4.22 12.04 -0.02
CA LEU A 20 -3.71 13.29 -0.56
C LEU A 20 -4.20 14.49 0.25
N ALA A 21 -5.51 14.53 0.58
CA ALA A 21 -6.08 15.58 1.41
C ALA A 21 -5.43 15.66 2.78
N TYR A 22 -5.23 14.50 3.43
CA TYR A 22 -4.56 14.39 4.71
C TYR A 22 -3.14 14.96 4.66
N GLY A 23 -2.34 14.50 3.71
CA GLY A 23 -0.95 14.95 3.58
C GLY A 23 -0.80 16.45 3.25
N LEU A 24 -1.72 17.02 2.46
CA LEU A 24 -1.71 18.43 2.10
C LEU A 24 -2.20 19.31 3.25
N SER A 25 -3.24 18.88 3.97
CA SER A 25 -3.74 19.60 5.15
C SER A 25 -2.68 19.66 6.26
N GLY A 26 -1.94 18.57 6.47
CA GLY A 26 -0.81 18.54 7.39
C GLY A 26 0.33 19.51 7.02
N LYS A 27 0.35 19.99 5.77
CA LYS A 27 1.26 21.06 5.29
C LYS A 27 0.63 22.45 5.29
N GLY A 28 -0.49 22.63 5.97
CA GLY A 28 -1.18 23.92 6.10
C GLY A 28 -1.94 24.37 4.85
N ARG A 29 -2.20 23.49 3.88
CA ARG A 29 -2.99 23.82 2.69
C ARG A 29 -4.49 23.72 2.97
N LYS A 30 -5.26 24.64 2.41
CA LYS A 30 -6.73 24.59 2.44
C LYS A 30 -7.22 23.65 1.33
N VAL A 31 -7.69 22.48 1.72
CA VAL A 31 -8.09 21.43 0.77
C VAL A 31 -9.59 21.20 0.81
N THR A 32 -10.23 21.17 -0.36
CA THR A 32 -11.62 20.75 -0.51
C THR A 32 -11.66 19.44 -1.29
N VAL A 33 -12.37 18.45 -0.74
CA VAL A 33 -12.62 17.18 -1.41
C VAL A 33 -14.04 17.14 -1.95
N LEU A 34 -14.18 16.96 -3.25
CA LEU A 34 -15.47 16.74 -3.91
C LEU A 34 -15.63 15.26 -4.21
N ASP A 35 -16.71 14.67 -3.74
CA ASP A 35 -16.97 13.24 -3.94
C ASP A 35 -18.41 12.98 -4.37
N ALA A 36 -18.62 11.84 -5.05
CA ALA A 36 -19.97 11.40 -5.44
C ALA A 36 -20.75 10.91 -4.21
N PRO A 37 -22.10 10.84 -4.27
CA PRO A 37 -22.94 10.30 -3.21
C PRO A 37 -22.48 8.92 -2.72
N THR A 38 -22.79 8.60 -1.47
CA THR A 38 -22.30 7.41 -0.75
C THR A 38 -22.93 6.09 -1.15
N ASP A 39 -23.98 6.11 -1.97
CA ASP A 39 -24.72 4.96 -2.49
C ASP A 39 -24.01 4.22 -3.64
N THR A 40 -22.92 4.79 -4.16
CA THR A 40 -22.14 4.16 -5.21
C THR A 40 -21.10 3.18 -4.65
N ASN A 41 -20.95 2.01 -5.30
CA ASN A 41 -19.91 1.05 -4.99
C ASN A 41 -18.52 1.66 -5.34
N LYS A 42 -17.74 1.97 -4.31
CA LYS A 42 -16.40 2.56 -4.47
C LYS A 42 -15.34 1.50 -4.21
N ALA A 43 -14.31 1.44 -5.05
CA ALA A 43 -13.21 0.48 -4.94
C ALA A 43 -12.56 0.49 -3.54
N SER A 44 -12.43 1.65 -2.90
CA SER A 44 -11.86 1.78 -1.56
C SER A 44 -12.70 1.13 -0.45
N ARG A 45 -13.99 0.86 -0.69
CA ARG A 45 -14.89 0.20 0.27
C ARG A 45 -15.04 -1.29 0.02
N THR A 46 -14.69 -1.76 -1.17
CA THR A 46 -14.90 -3.15 -1.62
C THR A 46 -13.62 -3.93 -1.79
N ASN A 47 -12.45 -3.33 -1.49
CA ASN A 47 -11.18 -4.04 -1.56
C ASN A 47 -10.97 -4.95 -0.33
N VAL A 48 -10.04 -5.89 -0.45
CA VAL A 48 -9.72 -6.88 0.60
C VAL A 48 -8.75 -6.36 1.67
N GLY A 49 -8.34 -5.10 1.61
CA GLY A 49 -7.48 -4.46 2.60
C GLY A 49 -6.04 -4.97 2.64
N LEU A 50 -5.53 -5.61 1.58
CA LEU A 50 -4.17 -6.13 1.54
C LEU A 50 -3.17 -5.05 1.15
N ILE A 51 -2.16 -4.83 2.01
CA ILE A 51 -0.98 -4.03 1.71
C ILE A 51 0.07 -4.97 1.14
N TRP A 52 -0.09 -5.32 -0.13
CA TRP A 52 0.75 -6.30 -0.81
C TRP A 52 1.62 -5.67 -1.87
N CYS A 53 2.90 -5.48 -1.57
CA CYS A 53 3.88 -4.93 -2.51
C CYS A 53 4.88 -5.98 -3.06
N GLN A 54 5.04 -7.12 -2.39
CA GLN A 54 6.14 -8.06 -2.62
C GLN A 54 6.07 -8.85 -3.92
N SER A 55 4.94 -8.92 -4.58
CA SER A 55 4.80 -9.69 -5.83
C SER A 55 4.23 -8.89 -6.97
N LYS A 56 4.04 -7.60 -6.77
CA LYS A 56 3.48 -6.72 -7.79
C LYS A 56 4.58 -5.95 -8.51
N PHE A 57 4.30 -5.60 -9.76
CA PHE A 57 5.16 -4.72 -10.56
C PHE A 57 6.52 -5.32 -10.94
N LEU A 58 6.54 -6.63 -11.24
CA LEU A 58 7.71 -7.38 -11.72
C LEU A 58 8.48 -6.69 -12.86
N HIS A 59 7.77 -5.90 -13.67
CA HIS A 59 8.31 -5.23 -14.85
C HIS A 59 8.61 -3.74 -14.64
N LEU A 60 8.35 -3.21 -13.44
CA LEU A 60 8.51 -1.80 -13.09
C LEU A 60 9.23 -1.67 -11.74
N PRO A 61 10.55 -1.85 -11.68
CA PRO A 61 11.33 -1.83 -10.44
C PRO A 61 11.14 -0.54 -9.63
N GLU A 62 11.04 0.60 -10.29
CA GLU A 62 10.82 1.90 -9.64
C GLU A 62 9.47 1.97 -8.93
N TYR A 63 8.44 1.39 -9.53
CA TYR A 63 7.13 1.31 -8.90
C TYR A 63 7.10 0.31 -7.73
N ALA A 64 7.80 -0.82 -7.86
CA ALA A 64 7.99 -1.78 -6.77
C ALA A 64 8.68 -1.11 -5.57
N LYS A 65 9.72 -0.33 -5.82
CA LYS A 65 10.44 0.45 -4.81
C LYS A 65 9.51 1.45 -4.11
N TRP A 66 8.72 2.19 -4.87
CA TRP A 66 7.76 3.14 -4.30
C TRP A 66 6.70 2.44 -3.44
N GLY A 67 6.12 1.34 -3.93
CA GLY A 67 5.17 0.53 -3.18
C GLY A 67 5.75 -0.02 -1.88
N PHE A 68 7.00 -0.48 -1.93
CA PHE A 68 7.72 -0.99 -0.76
C PHE A 68 7.97 0.10 0.29
N ILE A 69 8.45 1.27 -0.13
CA ILE A 69 8.64 2.43 0.76
C ILE A 69 7.29 2.82 1.39
N SER A 70 6.21 2.89 0.59
CA SER A 70 4.88 3.21 1.08
C SER A 70 4.40 2.21 2.13
N SER A 71 4.60 0.90 1.91
CA SER A 71 4.18 -0.13 2.86
C SER A 71 4.91 -0.01 4.22
N ARG A 72 6.15 0.46 4.24
CA ARG A 72 6.92 0.67 5.46
C ARG A 72 6.46 1.88 6.29
N LEU A 73 5.73 2.80 5.68
CA LEU A 73 5.17 3.95 6.39
C LEU A 73 3.86 3.61 7.13
N TYR A 74 3.22 2.49 6.79
CA TYR A 74 1.92 2.13 7.37
C TYR A 74 1.91 2.02 8.91
N PRO A 75 2.91 1.43 9.58
CA PRO A 75 2.89 1.36 11.06
C PRO A 75 2.84 2.72 11.72
N ALA A 76 3.61 3.68 11.21
CA ALA A 76 3.62 5.03 11.75
C ALA A 76 2.32 5.78 11.41
N LEU A 77 1.85 5.67 10.17
CA LEU A 77 0.62 6.28 9.71
C LEU A 77 -0.61 5.77 10.46
N THR A 78 -0.75 4.46 10.64
CA THR A 78 -1.91 3.88 11.36
C THR A 78 -1.92 4.32 12.81
N LYS A 79 -0.77 4.34 13.48
CA LYS A 79 -0.67 4.86 14.84
C LYS A 79 -1.10 6.32 14.94
N GLU A 80 -0.62 7.17 14.04
CA GLU A 80 -0.99 8.59 13.98
C GLU A 80 -2.52 8.76 13.76
N LEU A 81 -3.08 7.99 12.82
CA LEU A 81 -4.52 8.02 12.54
C LEU A 81 -5.37 7.50 13.70
N GLU A 82 -4.92 6.49 14.44
CA GLU A 82 -5.56 6.01 15.67
C GLU A 82 -5.57 7.09 16.74
N GLU A 83 -4.45 7.76 16.96
CA GLU A 83 -4.33 8.85 17.94
C GLU A 83 -5.26 10.03 17.61
N ILE A 84 -5.38 10.39 16.33
CA ILE A 84 -6.23 11.51 15.89
C ILE A 84 -7.71 11.14 15.90
N SER A 85 -8.07 9.94 15.43
CA SER A 85 -9.45 9.54 15.24
C SER A 85 -10.10 8.92 16.48
N GLY A 86 -9.29 8.41 17.41
CA GLY A 86 -9.75 7.61 18.54
C GLY A 86 -10.29 6.20 18.14
N HIS A 87 -10.05 5.78 16.89
CA HIS A 87 -10.50 4.49 16.37
C HIS A 87 -9.32 3.56 16.13
N ALA A 88 -9.44 2.29 16.56
CA ALA A 88 -8.44 1.28 16.27
C ALA A 88 -8.38 0.95 14.78
N ILE A 89 -7.17 0.88 14.23
CA ILE A 89 -6.88 0.50 12.84
C ILE A 89 -6.01 -0.76 12.87
N PRO A 90 -6.61 -1.95 13.01
CA PRO A 90 -5.83 -3.18 13.15
C PRO A 90 -5.09 -3.49 11.86
N VAL A 91 -3.75 -3.58 11.93
CA VAL A 91 -2.89 -4.00 10.84
C VAL A 91 -2.06 -5.20 11.28
N ASN A 92 -2.18 -6.30 10.55
CA ASN A 92 -1.44 -7.52 10.81
C ASN A 92 -0.30 -7.69 9.81
N TYR A 93 0.90 -7.95 10.32
CA TYR A 93 2.11 -8.18 9.52
C TYR A 93 2.48 -9.67 9.54
N THR A 94 1.61 -10.50 9.03
CA THR A 94 1.80 -11.96 9.01
C THR A 94 2.69 -12.46 7.88
N GLY A 95 3.05 -11.58 6.94
CA GLY A 95 3.70 -11.99 5.71
C GLY A 95 2.74 -12.68 4.74
N GLY A 96 3.28 -13.33 3.72
CA GLY A 96 2.49 -14.06 2.74
C GLY A 96 3.32 -15.15 2.06
N ILE A 97 2.64 -16.18 1.58
CA ILE A 97 3.22 -17.27 0.81
C ILE A 97 2.60 -17.25 -0.58
N ILE A 98 3.45 -17.33 -1.60
CA ILE A 98 3.04 -17.44 -3.00
C ILE A 98 3.43 -18.82 -3.48
N PRO A 99 2.47 -19.72 -3.76
CA PRO A 99 2.79 -21.02 -4.31
C PRO A 99 3.33 -20.88 -5.74
N VAL A 100 4.36 -21.67 -6.04
CA VAL A 100 4.96 -21.76 -7.36
C VAL A 100 4.83 -23.21 -7.82
N LEU A 101 4.21 -23.43 -8.97
CA LEU A 101 3.77 -24.77 -9.40
C LEU A 101 4.61 -25.36 -10.53
N SER A 102 5.59 -24.62 -11.03
CA SER A 102 6.51 -25.10 -12.08
C SER A 102 7.94 -24.68 -11.80
N GLU A 103 8.90 -25.45 -12.34
CA GLU A 103 10.31 -25.11 -12.24
C GLU A 103 10.62 -23.76 -12.94
N GLU A 104 9.99 -23.52 -14.08
CA GLU A 104 10.16 -22.27 -14.81
C GLU A 104 9.71 -21.05 -13.97
N ASP A 105 8.56 -21.15 -13.30
CA ASP A 105 8.07 -20.07 -12.44
C ASP A 105 8.92 -19.93 -11.18
N TYR A 106 9.49 -21.03 -10.68
CA TYR A 106 10.41 -21.02 -9.54
C TYR A 106 11.66 -20.20 -9.87
N GLN A 107 12.28 -20.46 -11.02
CA GLN A 107 13.45 -19.70 -11.47
C GLN A 107 13.12 -18.22 -11.70
N LYS A 108 12.04 -17.94 -12.43
CA LYS A 108 11.60 -16.55 -12.66
C LYS A 108 11.35 -15.78 -11.35
N ARG A 109 10.79 -16.47 -10.36
CA ARG A 109 10.50 -15.86 -9.05
C ARG A 109 11.78 -15.62 -8.27
N GLY A 110 12.72 -16.57 -8.31
CA GLY A 110 14.06 -16.41 -7.72
C GLY A 110 14.79 -15.20 -8.29
N ASP A 111 14.91 -15.12 -9.61
CA ASP A 111 15.53 -13.98 -10.30
C ASP A 111 14.88 -12.65 -9.93
N TYR A 112 13.56 -12.64 -9.78
CA TYR A 112 12.84 -11.45 -9.37
C TYR A 112 13.18 -11.03 -7.94
N ILE A 113 13.24 -11.97 -7.01
CA ILE A 113 13.63 -11.70 -5.63
C ILE A 113 15.03 -11.10 -5.56
N GLU A 114 15.97 -11.62 -6.33
CA GLU A 114 17.33 -11.07 -6.38
C GLU A 114 17.35 -9.64 -6.93
N LYS A 115 16.63 -9.37 -8.02
CA LYS A 115 16.50 -8.01 -8.56
C LYS A 115 15.88 -7.03 -7.55
N LEU A 116 14.89 -7.49 -6.76
CA LEU A 116 14.32 -6.67 -5.69
C LEU A 116 15.32 -6.42 -4.56
N ARG A 117 16.13 -7.41 -4.19
CA ARG A 117 17.20 -7.23 -3.19
C ARG A 117 18.20 -6.20 -3.63
N GLU A 118 18.67 -6.28 -4.88
CA GLU A 118 19.58 -5.29 -5.46
C GLU A 118 18.97 -3.88 -5.46
N ALA A 119 17.69 -3.75 -5.89
CA ALA A 119 17.03 -2.46 -5.99
C ALA A 119 16.67 -1.82 -4.65
N LEU A 120 16.33 -2.63 -3.64
CA LEU A 120 15.77 -2.17 -2.37
C LEU A 120 16.73 -2.30 -1.19
N GLY A 121 17.77 -3.11 -1.30
CA GLY A 121 18.74 -3.37 -0.24
C GLY A 121 18.23 -4.19 0.96
N GLU A 122 16.93 -4.23 1.20
CA GLU A 122 16.33 -4.81 2.41
C GLU A 122 15.15 -5.77 2.15
N TYR A 123 15.05 -6.32 0.97
CA TYR A 123 13.94 -7.21 0.65
C TYR A 123 14.06 -8.56 1.37
N LYS A 124 13.03 -8.94 2.15
CA LYS A 124 13.02 -10.15 2.99
C LYS A 124 12.34 -11.37 2.37
N GLY A 125 11.93 -11.30 1.10
CA GLY A 125 11.35 -12.45 0.41
C GLY A 125 12.40 -13.54 0.17
N ASN A 126 12.04 -14.81 0.39
CA ASN A 126 12.88 -15.97 0.15
C ASN A 126 12.14 -17.01 -0.66
N MET A 127 12.87 -17.74 -1.51
CA MET A 127 12.37 -19.01 -2.05
C MET A 127 12.50 -20.06 -0.95
N ILE A 128 11.45 -20.86 -0.78
CA ILE A 128 11.45 -22.01 0.15
C ILE A 128 10.99 -23.24 -0.61
N ASP A 129 11.54 -24.38 -0.29
CA ASP A 129 11.12 -25.65 -0.82
C ASP A 129 9.96 -26.25 -0.02
N ARG A 130 9.47 -27.42 -0.49
CA ARG A 130 8.38 -28.11 0.17
C ARG A 130 8.71 -28.52 1.61
N ALA A 131 9.92 -28.98 1.85
CA ALA A 131 10.34 -29.43 3.18
C ALA A 131 10.44 -28.28 4.20
N GLU A 132 10.80 -27.11 3.73
CA GLU A 132 10.82 -25.87 4.53
C GLU A 132 9.39 -25.36 4.77
N LEU A 133 8.51 -25.48 3.79
CA LEU A 133 7.10 -25.08 3.93
C LEU A 133 6.35 -25.94 4.94
N GLU A 134 6.61 -27.25 4.97
CA GLU A 134 5.97 -28.18 5.91
C GLU A 134 6.38 -27.96 7.38
N LYS A 135 7.43 -27.16 7.63
CA LYS A 135 7.90 -26.79 8.99
C LYS A 135 7.30 -25.48 9.51
N LYS A 136 6.52 -24.77 8.70
CA LYS A 136 5.91 -23.48 9.07
C LYS A 136 4.42 -23.62 9.38
#